data_08804dae7e8c6f72a1126ca25c52ae0e
#
_entry.id   08804dae7e8c6f72a1126ca25c52ae0e
#
_cell.length_a   1.000
_cell.length_b   1.000
_cell.length_c   1.000
_cell.angle_alpha   90.00
_cell.angle_beta   90.00
_cell.angle_gamma   90.00
#
_symmetry.space_group_name_H-M   'P 1'
#
loop_
_entity.id
_entity.type
_entity.pdbx_description
1 polymer ?
#
loop_
_entity_poly.entity_id
_entity_poly.type
_entity_poly.pdbx_seq_one_letter_code
_entity_poly.pdbx_strand_id
1 'polypeptide(L)'
;PSRPFVHQLVAEQARRAPEAIAVLFGEQRLSYGELDSQANRLAQRLVELGVGPEVRVAIAMRRSAEIMVAFLAVLKAGGAYVPLDIAYPAERLRYMLEDCGAALVLTQRDVLERLPLPAGLASLAVDDPGEWQDRPEGAPEVDLAEENLAYVIYTSGSTGLPKGVAVSHGPL
;
A
#
# COMPACT_ATOMS: atom_id res chain seq x y z
N PRO A 1 -3.14 24.28 13.77
CA PRO A 1 -3.59 23.54 12.60
C PRO A 1 -2.87 22.21 12.50
N SER A 2 -3.61 21.14 12.23
CA SER A 2 -3.04 19.83 12.06
C SER A 2 -2.15 19.79 10.81
N ARG A 3 -1.04 19.05 10.90
CA ARG A 3 -0.16 18.85 9.75
C ARG A 3 -0.88 17.98 8.72
N PRO A 4 -0.72 18.26 7.42
CA PRO A 4 -1.31 17.40 6.40
C PRO A 4 -0.63 16.03 6.40
N PHE A 5 -1.40 14.99 6.11
CA PHE A 5 -0.85 13.66 5.94
C PHE A 5 -0.07 13.56 4.63
N VAL A 6 0.86 12.61 4.56
CA VAL A 6 1.71 12.42 3.38
C VAL A 6 0.90 12.27 2.09
N HIS A 7 -0.18 11.48 2.13
CA HIS A 7 -1.02 11.28 0.94
C HIS A 7 -1.80 12.55 0.55
N GLN A 8 -2.06 13.44 1.52
CA GLN A 8 -2.68 14.74 1.23
C GLN A 8 -1.69 15.67 0.53
N LEU A 9 -0.40 15.60 0.87
CA LEU A 9 0.64 16.37 0.19
C LEU A 9 0.78 15.93 -1.27
N VAL A 10 0.68 14.64 -1.54
CA VAL A 10 0.70 14.11 -2.90
C VAL A 10 -0.51 14.59 -3.68
N ALA A 11 -1.71 14.55 -3.08
CA ALA A 11 -2.93 15.03 -3.70
C ALA A 11 -2.84 16.52 -4.05
N GLU A 12 -2.25 17.32 -3.14
CA GLU A 12 -2.05 18.75 -3.39
C GLU A 12 -1.11 18.98 -4.57
N GLN A 13 -0.01 18.23 -4.63
CA GLN A 13 0.92 18.34 -5.75
C GLN A 13 0.27 17.92 -7.07
N ALA A 14 -0.60 16.93 -7.04
CA ALA A 14 -1.35 16.49 -8.22
C ALA A 14 -2.28 17.59 -8.74
N ARG A 15 -2.84 18.40 -7.85
CA ARG A 15 -3.67 19.56 -8.26
C ARG A 15 -2.82 20.67 -8.87
N ARG A 16 -1.64 20.93 -8.30
CA ARG A 16 -0.77 22.02 -8.73
C ARG A 16 -0.03 21.71 -10.03
N ALA A 17 0.46 20.49 -10.17
CA ALA A 17 1.30 20.09 -11.29
C ALA A 17 0.98 18.66 -11.73
N PRO A 18 -0.24 18.41 -12.27
CA PRO A 18 -0.66 17.05 -12.57
C PRO A 18 0.22 16.35 -13.61
N GLU A 19 0.88 17.09 -14.47
CA GLU A 19 1.73 16.53 -15.52
C GLU A 19 3.19 16.36 -15.13
N ALA A 20 3.59 16.87 -13.95
CA ALA A 20 4.94 16.67 -13.46
C ALA A 20 5.16 15.20 -13.10
N ILE A 21 6.36 14.69 -13.34
CA ILE A 21 6.68 13.30 -13.07
C ILE A 21 6.81 13.08 -11.56
N ALA A 22 6.02 12.15 -11.03
CA ALA A 22 6.05 11.78 -9.62
C ALA A 22 6.88 10.53 -9.39
N VAL A 23 6.80 9.55 -10.30
CA VAL A 23 7.49 8.26 -10.18
C VAL A 23 8.21 7.95 -11.47
N LEU A 24 9.48 7.56 -11.33
CA LEU A 24 10.31 7.13 -12.44
C LEU A 24 10.97 5.82 -12.04
N PHE A 25 10.69 4.75 -12.76
CA PHE A 25 11.28 3.43 -12.53
C PHE A 25 11.60 2.79 -13.88
N GLY A 26 12.90 2.76 -14.23
CA GLY A 26 13.30 2.33 -15.56
C GLY A 26 12.65 3.20 -16.62
N GLU A 27 11.90 2.59 -17.51
CA GLU A 27 11.12 3.29 -18.54
C GLU A 27 9.73 3.65 -18.09
N GLN A 28 9.31 3.17 -16.93
CA GLN A 28 7.99 3.46 -16.38
C GLN A 28 7.96 4.86 -15.80
N ARG A 29 6.90 5.60 -16.12
CA ARG A 29 6.70 6.96 -15.63
C ARG A 29 5.27 7.13 -15.20
N LEU A 30 5.08 7.79 -14.06
CA LEU A 30 3.76 8.24 -13.63
C LEU A 30 3.85 9.73 -13.30
N SER A 31 2.93 10.50 -13.86
CA SER A 31 2.75 11.89 -13.45
C SER A 31 2.04 11.91 -12.09
N TYR A 32 2.08 13.05 -11.40
CA TYR A 32 1.34 13.21 -10.15
C TYR A 32 -0.16 12.99 -10.35
N GLY A 33 -0.71 13.47 -11.47
CA GLY A 33 -2.12 13.25 -11.78
C GLY A 33 -2.46 11.79 -11.96
N GLU A 34 -1.63 11.05 -12.69
CA GLU A 34 -1.82 9.62 -12.91
C GLU A 34 -1.69 8.83 -11.61
N LEU A 35 -0.64 9.12 -10.83
CA LEU A 35 -0.42 8.48 -9.54
C LEU A 35 -1.61 8.69 -8.61
N ASP A 36 -2.04 9.94 -8.46
CA ASP A 36 -3.14 10.27 -7.56
C ASP A 36 -4.46 9.64 -8.02
N SER A 37 -4.77 9.72 -9.32
CA SER A 37 -5.99 9.12 -9.87
C SER A 37 -6.02 7.61 -9.68
N GLN A 38 -4.94 6.92 -10.00
CA GLN A 38 -4.85 5.46 -9.83
C GLN A 38 -4.93 5.08 -8.36
N ALA A 39 -4.22 5.81 -7.49
CA ALA A 39 -4.26 5.54 -6.06
C ALA A 39 -5.66 5.76 -5.47
N ASN A 40 -6.37 6.80 -5.92
CA ASN A 40 -7.74 7.05 -5.48
C ASN A 40 -8.68 5.89 -5.86
N ARG A 41 -8.58 5.40 -7.10
CA ARG A 41 -9.42 4.29 -7.56
C ARG A 41 -9.15 3.01 -6.75
N LEU A 42 -7.88 2.70 -6.56
CA LEU A 42 -7.52 1.53 -5.75
C LEU A 42 -7.95 1.72 -4.30
N ALA A 43 -7.80 2.91 -3.75
CA ALA A 43 -8.23 3.22 -2.38
C ALA A 43 -9.74 3.01 -2.21
N GLN A 44 -10.55 3.40 -3.19
CA GLN A 44 -12.00 3.15 -3.15
C GLN A 44 -12.29 1.65 -3.05
N ARG A 45 -11.58 0.85 -3.81
CA ARG A 45 -11.72 -0.61 -3.74
C ARG A 45 -11.29 -1.16 -2.39
N LEU A 46 -10.19 -0.64 -1.83
CA LEU A 46 -9.71 -1.08 -0.53
C LEU A 46 -10.72 -0.78 0.58
N VAL A 47 -11.37 0.38 0.53
CA VAL A 47 -12.42 0.72 1.50
C VAL A 47 -13.59 -0.27 1.38
N GLU A 48 -13.99 -0.64 0.17
CA GLU A 48 -15.02 -1.67 -0.05
C GLU A 48 -14.63 -3.00 0.61
N LEU A 49 -13.34 -3.31 0.62
CA LEU A 49 -12.82 -4.56 1.20
C LEU A 49 -12.57 -4.47 2.71
N GLY A 50 -12.94 -3.35 3.33
CA GLY A 50 -12.85 -3.19 4.77
C GLY A 50 -11.60 -2.50 5.28
N VAL A 51 -10.76 -1.95 4.40
CA VAL A 51 -9.56 -1.22 4.83
C VAL A 51 -9.97 0.13 5.41
N GLY A 52 -9.37 0.48 6.52
CA GLY A 52 -9.60 1.73 7.24
C GLY A 52 -8.55 1.90 8.32
N PRO A 53 -8.75 2.86 9.25
CA PRO A 53 -7.77 3.12 10.32
C PRO A 53 -7.42 1.85 11.10
N GLU A 54 -6.14 1.66 11.35
CA GLU A 54 -5.53 0.51 12.04
C GLU A 54 -5.57 -0.81 11.26
N VAL A 55 -6.22 -0.86 10.09
CA VAL A 55 -6.22 -2.06 9.25
C VAL A 55 -4.91 -2.13 8.47
N ARG A 56 -4.23 -3.26 8.57
CA ARG A 56 -2.94 -3.48 7.89
C ARG A 56 -3.15 -4.19 6.57
N VAL A 57 -2.43 -3.73 5.56
CA VAL A 57 -2.44 -4.30 4.22
C VAL A 57 -1.01 -4.65 3.83
N ALA A 58 -0.74 -5.92 3.64
CA ALA A 58 0.58 -6.36 3.18
C ALA A 58 0.74 -6.02 1.70
N ILE A 59 1.94 -5.61 1.32
CA ILE A 59 2.26 -5.30 -0.08
C ILE A 59 3.43 -6.19 -0.50
N ALA A 60 3.13 -7.20 -1.32
CA ALA A 60 4.09 -8.17 -1.81
C ALA A 60 4.14 -8.06 -3.33
N MET A 61 4.93 -7.09 -3.82
CA MET A 61 5.00 -6.75 -5.23
C MET A 61 6.44 -6.56 -5.66
N ARG A 62 6.69 -6.75 -6.96
CA ARG A 62 7.98 -6.37 -7.53
C ARG A 62 8.13 -4.84 -7.50
N ARG A 63 9.37 -4.38 -7.42
CA ARG A 63 9.67 -2.95 -7.57
C ARG A 63 9.18 -2.48 -8.94
N SER A 64 8.38 -1.43 -8.91
CA SER A 64 7.75 -0.88 -10.12
C SER A 64 7.09 0.44 -9.78
N ALA A 65 6.67 1.19 -10.79
CA ALA A 65 5.86 2.38 -10.56
C ALA A 65 4.53 2.01 -9.87
N GLU A 66 4.01 0.84 -10.16
CA GLU A 66 2.75 0.33 -9.63
C GLU A 66 2.77 0.16 -8.10
N ILE A 67 3.93 -0.16 -7.52
CA ILE A 67 4.03 -0.32 -6.07
C ILE A 67 3.78 1.00 -5.35
N MET A 68 4.12 2.12 -5.96
CA MET A 68 3.85 3.44 -5.38
C MET A 68 2.36 3.74 -5.36
N VAL A 69 1.64 3.31 -6.37
CA VAL A 69 0.17 3.37 -6.39
C VAL A 69 -0.39 2.58 -5.22
N ALA A 70 0.13 1.39 -4.97
CA ALA A 70 -0.32 0.53 -3.88
C ALA A 70 -0.09 1.17 -2.51
N PHE A 71 1.12 1.68 -2.25
CA PHE A 71 1.42 2.34 -0.99
C PHE A 71 0.48 3.52 -0.75
N LEU A 72 0.35 4.38 -1.74
CA LEU A 72 -0.47 5.58 -1.64
C LEU A 72 -1.95 5.23 -1.45
N ALA A 73 -2.43 4.21 -2.16
CA ALA A 73 -3.82 3.78 -2.05
C ALA A 73 -4.16 3.30 -0.63
N VAL A 74 -3.26 2.56 0.00
CA VAL A 74 -3.47 2.09 1.38
C VAL A 74 -3.58 3.29 2.32
N LEU A 75 -2.70 4.28 2.19
CA LEU A 75 -2.76 5.49 3.01
C LEU A 75 -4.05 6.27 2.77
N LYS A 76 -4.48 6.40 1.53
CA LYS A 76 -5.73 7.09 1.18
C LYS A 76 -6.96 6.37 1.73
N ALA A 77 -6.91 5.05 1.85
CA ALA A 77 -7.97 4.26 2.45
C ALA A 77 -7.95 4.33 3.99
N GLY A 78 -6.93 4.96 4.57
CA GLY A 78 -6.76 5.09 6.00
C GLY A 78 -6.01 3.95 6.65
N GLY A 79 -5.60 2.95 5.89
CA GLY A 79 -4.90 1.78 6.39
C GLY A 79 -3.40 1.98 6.58
N ALA A 80 -2.76 0.94 7.09
CA ALA A 80 -1.31 0.89 7.24
C ALA A 80 -0.73 -0.15 6.29
N TYR A 81 0.28 0.22 5.50
CA TYR A 81 0.89 -0.75 4.60
C TYR A 81 2.06 -1.46 5.27
N VAL A 82 2.24 -2.74 4.89
CA VAL A 82 3.32 -3.59 5.38
C VAL A 82 4.09 -4.08 4.14
N PRO A 83 5.19 -3.41 3.77
CA PRO A 83 5.93 -3.83 2.58
C PRO A 83 6.74 -5.09 2.87
N LEU A 84 6.64 -6.06 1.99
CA LEU A 84 7.35 -7.33 2.08
C LEU A 84 8.20 -7.52 0.83
N ASP A 85 9.47 -7.88 1.03
CA ASP A 85 10.38 -8.15 -0.07
C ASP A 85 10.14 -9.56 -0.60
N ILE A 86 9.64 -9.66 -1.83
CA ILE A 86 9.30 -10.95 -2.46
C ILE A 86 10.54 -11.80 -2.78
N ALA A 87 11.74 -11.22 -2.67
CA ALA A 87 12.98 -11.97 -2.85
C ALA A 87 13.34 -12.82 -1.62
N TYR A 88 12.68 -12.61 -0.49
CA TYR A 88 12.92 -13.42 0.70
C TYR A 88 12.49 -14.87 0.47
N PRO A 89 13.14 -15.84 1.17
CA PRO A 89 12.72 -17.24 1.11
C PRO A 89 11.26 -17.41 1.50
N ALA A 90 10.60 -18.41 0.93
CA ALA A 90 9.18 -18.65 1.15
C ALA A 90 8.82 -18.77 2.64
N GLU A 91 9.66 -19.45 3.42
CA GLU A 91 9.42 -19.61 4.87
C GLU A 91 9.39 -18.26 5.60
N ARG A 92 10.30 -17.35 5.22
CA ARG A 92 10.35 -16.01 5.83
C ARG A 92 9.14 -15.18 5.40
N LEU A 93 8.77 -15.23 4.13
CA LEU A 93 7.57 -14.54 3.64
C LEU A 93 6.32 -15.05 4.36
N ARG A 94 6.21 -16.37 4.51
CA ARG A 94 5.07 -16.96 5.22
C ARG A 94 5.02 -16.47 6.67
N TYR A 95 6.15 -16.47 7.35
CA TYR A 95 6.23 -15.98 8.72
C TYR A 95 5.74 -14.53 8.82
N MET A 96 6.24 -13.65 7.94
CA MET A 96 5.85 -12.24 7.96
C MET A 96 4.38 -12.05 7.64
N LEU A 97 3.84 -12.78 6.67
CA LEU A 97 2.42 -12.73 6.31
C LEU A 97 1.52 -13.19 7.46
N GLU A 98 1.95 -14.18 8.23
CA GLU A 98 1.22 -14.65 9.40
C GLU A 98 1.34 -13.68 10.58
N ASP A 99 2.53 -13.12 10.79
CA ASP A 99 2.84 -12.27 11.94
C ASP A 99 2.29 -10.85 11.80
N CYS A 100 2.21 -10.31 10.59
CA CYS A 100 1.90 -8.89 10.40
C CYS A 100 0.45 -8.50 10.70
N GLY A 101 -0.44 -9.46 10.80
CA GLY A 101 -1.85 -9.18 11.09
C GLY A 101 -2.58 -8.48 9.95
N ALA A 102 -2.11 -8.65 8.72
CA ALA A 102 -2.75 -8.01 7.57
C ALA A 102 -4.11 -8.62 7.28
N ALA A 103 -5.07 -7.77 6.93
CA ALA A 103 -6.40 -8.20 6.51
C ALA A 103 -6.42 -8.55 5.01
N LEU A 104 -5.43 -8.07 4.25
CA LEU A 104 -5.40 -8.18 2.80
C LEU A 104 -3.95 -8.10 2.32
N VAL A 105 -3.65 -8.78 1.22
CA VAL A 105 -2.36 -8.66 0.52
C VAL A 105 -2.60 -8.04 -0.85
N LEU A 106 -1.89 -6.97 -1.15
CA LEU A 106 -1.79 -6.43 -2.51
C LEU A 106 -0.57 -7.04 -3.18
N THR A 107 -0.76 -7.55 -4.39
CA THR A 107 0.29 -8.26 -5.12
C THR A 107 0.09 -8.10 -6.63
N GLN A 108 0.80 -8.88 -7.41
CA GLN A 108 0.66 -8.98 -8.87
C GLN A 108 0.33 -10.43 -9.21
N ARG A 109 -0.32 -10.67 -10.36
CA ARG A 109 -0.80 -12.02 -10.72
C ARG A 109 0.30 -13.08 -10.70
N ASP A 110 1.45 -12.79 -11.28
CA ASP A 110 2.56 -13.75 -11.33
C ASP A 110 3.22 -13.94 -9.95
N VAL A 111 3.26 -12.90 -9.13
CA VAL A 111 3.77 -13.00 -7.75
C VAL A 111 2.81 -13.82 -6.90
N LEU A 112 1.51 -13.61 -7.06
CA LEU A 112 0.48 -14.31 -6.30
C LEU A 112 0.61 -15.83 -6.43
N GLU A 113 0.95 -16.31 -7.61
CA GLU A 113 1.14 -17.75 -7.86
C GLU A 113 2.24 -18.36 -6.98
N ARG A 114 3.18 -17.56 -6.53
CA ARG A 114 4.34 -18.00 -5.75
C ARG A 114 4.28 -17.65 -4.28
N LEU A 115 3.30 -16.82 -3.88
CA LEU A 115 3.21 -16.38 -2.48
C LEU A 115 2.72 -17.51 -1.57
N PRO A 116 3.40 -17.73 -0.43
CA PRO A 116 2.94 -18.70 0.56
C PRO A 116 1.85 -18.10 1.44
N LEU A 117 0.66 -17.87 0.87
CA LEU A 117 -0.43 -17.23 1.57
C LEU A 117 -0.99 -18.10 2.69
N PRO A 118 -1.11 -17.53 3.91
CA PRO A 118 -1.82 -18.22 4.98
C PRO A 118 -3.30 -18.45 4.60
N ALA A 119 -3.88 -19.52 5.10
CA ALA A 119 -5.28 -19.82 4.86
C ALA A 119 -6.16 -18.67 5.36
N GLY A 120 -7.13 -18.27 4.54
CA GLY A 120 -8.08 -17.22 4.91
C GLY A 120 -7.60 -15.79 4.67
N LEU A 121 -6.34 -15.59 4.27
CA LEU A 121 -5.85 -14.24 3.96
C LEU A 121 -6.28 -13.86 2.54
N ALA A 122 -7.05 -12.78 2.44
CA ALA A 122 -7.51 -12.27 1.16
C ALA A 122 -6.37 -11.65 0.37
N SER A 123 -6.45 -11.69 -0.95
CA SER A 123 -5.47 -11.08 -1.84
C SER A 123 -6.14 -10.32 -2.96
N LEU A 124 -5.44 -9.30 -3.48
CA LEU A 124 -5.88 -8.54 -4.65
C LEU A 124 -4.66 -8.31 -5.54
N ALA A 125 -4.74 -8.75 -6.79
CA ALA A 125 -3.70 -8.49 -7.78
C ALA A 125 -3.98 -7.14 -8.44
N VAL A 126 -3.08 -6.18 -8.23
CA VAL A 126 -3.29 -4.81 -8.71
C VAL A 126 -3.19 -4.70 -10.24
N ASP A 127 -2.56 -5.68 -10.87
CA ASP A 127 -2.47 -5.77 -12.34
C ASP A 127 -3.57 -6.61 -12.97
N ASP A 128 -4.59 -7.02 -12.19
CA ASP A 128 -5.73 -7.75 -12.72
C ASP A 128 -6.75 -6.76 -13.25
N PRO A 129 -7.04 -6.78 -14.58
CA PRO A 129 -8.01 -5.85 -15.16
C PRO A 129 -9.39 -6.00 -14.53
N GLY A 130 -10.02 -4.88 -14.18
CA GLY A 130 -11.38 -4.89 -13.65
C GLY A 130 -11.48 -4.98 -12.14
N GLU A 131 -10.38 -5.23 -11.43
CA GLU A 131 -10.43 -5.32 -9.97
C GLU A 131 -10.71 -3.98 -9.30
N TRP A 132 -10.18 -2.89 -9.86
CA TRP A 132 -10.32 -1.56 -9.24
C TRP A 132 -10.33 -0.40 -10.22
N GLN A 133 -9.96 -0.61 -11.48
CA GLN A 133 -9.72 0.46 -12.45
C GLN A 133 -10.97 1.25 -12.81
N ASP A 134 -12.15 0.69 -12.59
CA ASP A 134 -13.44 1.34 -12.85
C ASP A 134 -14.01 2.08 -11.62
N ARG A 135 -13.26 2.12 -10.53
CA ARG A 135 -13.71 2.84 -9.33
C ARG A 135 -13.58 4.35 -9.51
N PRO A 136 -14.31 5.14 -8.70
CA PRO A 136 -14.25 6.60 -8.81
C PRO A 136 -12.83 7.16 -8.63
N GLU A 137 -12.54 8.24 -9.35
CA GLU A 137 -11.25 8.93 -9.27
C GLU A 137 -11.09 9.78 -8.01
N GLY A 138 -12.17 10.04 -7.28
CA GLY A 138 -12.11 10.83 -6.07
C GLY A 138 -11.52 10.03 -4.90
N ALA A 139 -10.83 10.72 -4.01
CA ALA A 139 -10.31 10.09 -2.80
C ALA A 139 -11.46 9.66 -1.90
N PRO A 140 -11.37 8.49 -1.24
CA PRO A 140 -12.38 8.12 -0.25
C PRO A 140 -12.30 9.06 0.95
N GLU A 141 -13.43 9.28 1.60
CA GLU A 141 -13.47 10.05 2.84
C GLU A 141 -13.14 9.12 3.99
N VAL A 142 -12.10 9.46 4.75
CA VAL A 142 -11.63 8.65 5.86
C VAL A 142 -11.33 9.57 7.04
N ASP A 143 -11.83 9.20 8.22
CA ASP A 143 -11.54 9.91 9.45
C ASP A 143 -10.23 9.37 10.05
N LEU A 144 -9.14 10.07 9.80
CA LEU A 144 -7.80 9.62 10.14
C LEU A 144 -7.15 10.59 11.13
N ALA A 145 -6.52 10.03 12.17
CA ALA A 145 -5.79 10.79 13.18
C ALA A 145 -4.27 10.56 13.04
N GLU A 146 -3.48 11.48 13.57
CA GLU A 146 -2.01 11.36 13.54
C GLU A 146 -1.51 10.11 14.25
N GLU A 147 -2.23 9.62 15.23
CA GLU A 147 -1.89 8.43 16.00
C GLU A 147 -2.15 7.14 15.23
N ASN A 148 -2.97 7.20 14.16
CA ASN A 148 -3.24 6.01 13.35
C ASN A 148 -1.98 5.55 12.64
N LEU A 149 -1.87 4.23 12.45
CA LEU A 149 -0.72 3.63 11.79
C LEU A 149 -0.66 4.01 10.31
N ALA A 150 0.55 4.32 9.85
CA ALA A 150 0.84 4.58 8.44
C ALA A 150 1.49 3.36 7.79
N TYR A 151 2.46 2.74 8.46
CA TYR A 151 3.12 1.56 7.93
C TYR A 151 3.78 0.74 9.03
N VAL A 152 4.12 -0.51 8.69
CA VAL A 152 4.86 -1.43 9.54
C VAL A 152 6.03 -1.98 8.72
N ILE A 153 7.24 -1.74 9.18
CA ILE A 153 8.46 -2.19 8.50
C ILE A 153 9.05 -3.36 9.29
N TYR A 154 9.37 -4.45 8.59
CA TYR A 154 10.06 -5.58 9.18
C TYR A 154 11.56 -5.36 9.15
N THR A 155 12.19 -5.54 10.31
CA THR A 155 13.64 -5.44 10.45
C THR A 155 14.20 -6.78 10.93
N SER A 156 15.43 -7.08 10.52
CA SER A 156 16.13 -8.26 11.03
C SER A 156 16.57 -8.00 12.46
N GLY A 157 15.97 -8.73 13.41
CA GLY A 157 16.33 -8.61 14.82
C GLY A 157 17.58 -9.45 15.15
N SER A 158 18.13 -9.19 16.33
CA SER A 158 19.29 -9.92 16.85
C SER A 158 19.00 -11.42 17.09
N THR A 159 17.73 -11.80 17.11
CA THR A 159 17.27 -13.18 17.33
C THR A 159 17.07 -13.98 16.04
N GLY A 160 17.33 -13.40 14.88
CA GLY A 160 17.20 -14.06 13.58
C GLY A 160 15.80 -14.00 12.96
N LEU A 161 14.74 -13.76 13.75
CA LEU A 161 13.39 -13.58 13.23
C LEU A 161 13.11 -12.09 12.98
N PRO A 162 12.50 -11.74 11.84
CA PRO A 162 12.12 -10.35 11.59
C PRO A 162 11.08 -9.86 12.59
N LYS A 163 11.19 -8.60 12.96
CA LYS A 163 10.22 -7.93 13.84
C LYS A 163 9.60 -6.74 13.12
N GLY A 164 8.29 -6.58 13.26
CA GLY A 164 7.58 -5.45 12.72
C GLY A 164 7.72 -4.23 13.61
N VAL A 165 8.08 -3.10 13.01
CA VAL A 165 8.15 -1.80 13.68
C VAL A 165 7.04 -0.94 13.11
N ALA A 166 6.08 -0.55 13.95
CA ALA A 166 4.91 0.22 13.55
C ALA A 166 5.21 1.72 13.63
N VAL A 167 4.82 2.45 12.60
CA VAL A 167 5.00 3.91 12.53
C VAL A 167 3.66 4.57 12.25
N SER A 168 3.30 5.54 13.08
CA SER A 168 2.07 6.31 12.91
C SER A 168 2.29 7.49 11.94
N HIS A 169 1.20 8.16 11.55
CA HIS A 169 1.27 9.31 10.64
C HIS A 169 1.98 10.52 11.23
N GLY A 170 1.93 10.71 12.54
CA GLY A 170 2.52 11.87 13.20
C GLY A 170 3.99 12.11 12.89
N PRO A 171 4.87 11.08 12.91
CA PRO A 171 6.30 11.25 12.61
C PRO A 171 6.63 11.48 11.14
N LEU A 172 5.68 11.34 10.22
CA LEU A 172 5.91 11.48 8.76
C LEU A 172 5.83 12.97 8.26
#